data_84c0455b106b72d39d8b8f4aaad296bd
#
_entry.id   84c0455b106b72d39d8b8f4aaad296bd
#
_cell.length_a   1.000
_cell.length_b   1.000
_cell.length_c   1.000
_cell.angle_alpha   90.00
_cell.angle_beta   90.00
_cell.angle_gamma   90.00
#
_symmetry.space_group_name_H-M   'P 1'
#
loop_
_entity.id
_entity.type
_entity.pdbx_description
1 polymer ?
#
loop_
_entity_poly.entity_id
_entity_poly.type
_entity_poly.pdbx_seq_one_letter_code
_entity_poly.pdbx_strand_id
1 'polypeptide(L)'
;MPRSFGQSSRVPRVLVVTNMYPDDQNPDFGTFVQEQVEGLRARGLPVDVIVVGGKRDKWSYIDGARRFWRQIRQQEYDVIHAHYVFSGVVARLQRGVPLVVSFHGAAEMVGWVGWLCRLLAPWADEVTVTSAVHKRELGRQDAHIVPCGVDLRLFVPMLRDEARRRLGWPDDRRRVLFVGIPRPEKRLDLIQAAVARLQHTEPGVELVIATGQAHHRIPLFMNACDVLVLASDQEGSPVVIKEAMACNLPIVSVDVGDVAQVIGSTEGCFVCKRDSEDMAKKLGLALAFGHRTQGRQVIERLALEKTVDAVLEIYESIWQKP
;
A
#
# COMPACT_ATOMS: atom_id res chain seq x y z
N MET A 1 18.15 -4.92 -16.79
CA MET A 1 17.87 -6.24 -17.41
C MET A 1 17.06 -7.04 -16.42
N PRO A 2 15.94 -7.70 -16.80
CA PRO A 2 15.24 -8.58 -15.91
C PRO A 2 16.17 -9.72 -15.50
N ARG A 3 16.29 -9.97 -14.18
CA ARG A 3 17.03 -11.11 -13.66
C ARG A 3 16.37 -12.39 -14.17
N SER A 4 17.12 -13.23 -14.91
CA SER A 4 16.71 -14.59 -15.23
C SER A 4 16.86 -15.42 -13.96
N PHE A 5 15.87 -16.27 -13.64
CA PHE A 5 15.97 -17.29 -12.60
C PHE A 5 17.28 -18.06 -12.76
N GLY A 6 18.00 -18.24 -11.64
CA GLY A 6 19.24 -19.03 -11.61
C GLY A 6 19.00 -20.42 -12.21
N GLN A 7 20.03 -21.11 -12.65
CA GLN A 7 20.11 -22.31 -13.50
C GLN A 7 19.09 -23.47 -13.27
N SER A 8 17.99 -23.26 -12.57
CA SER A 8 16.88 -24.20 -12.48
C SER A 8 15.99 -24.05 -13.74
N SER A 9 15.77 -25.16 -14.44
CA SER A 9 14.93 -25.25 -15.64
C SER A 9 13.43 -25.06 -15.39
N ARG A 10 13.00 -24.91 -14.14
CA ARG A 10 11.61 -24.77 -13.71
C ARG A 10 11.40 -23.45 -12.99
N VAL A 11 10.29 -22.76 -13.32
CA VAL A 11 9.82 -21.53 -12.67
C VAL A 11 8.81 -21.92 -11.59
N PRO A 12 8.91 -21.40 -10.34
CA PRO A 12 8.00 -21.77 -9.27
C PRO A 12 6.57 -21.30 -9.56
N ARG A 13 5.59 -22.18 -9.33
CA ARG A 13 4.18 -21.83 -9.37
C ARG A 13 3.72 -21.34 -7.99
N VAL A 14 3.13 -20.16 -7.94
CA VAL A 14 2.75 -19.49 -6.71
C VAL A 14 1.23 -19.44 -6.56
N LEU A 15 0.73 -19.73 -5.35
CA LEU A 15 -0.66 -19.48 -4.98
C LEU A 15 -0.72 -18.29 -4.01
N VAL A 16 -1.29 -17.18 -4.43
CA VAL A 16 -1.58 -16.04 -3.57
C VAL A 16 -2.93 -16.22 -2.90
N VAL A 17 -2.98 -16.14 -1.57
CA VAL A 17 -4.19 -16.22 -0.75
C VAL A 17 -4.38 -14.89 -0.05
N THR A 18 -5.48 -14.19 -0.32
CA THR A 18 -5.70 -12.84 0.21
C THR A 18 -7.17 -12.62 0.57
N ASN A 19 -7.43 -11.72 1.51
CA ASN A 19 -8.77 -11.22 1.80
C ASN A 19 -9.03 -9.83 1.19
N MET A 20 -8.04 -9.27 0.48
CA MET A 20 -8.11 -7.97 -0.17
C MET A 20 -7.62 -8.10 -1.61
N TYR A 21 -8.52 -7.95 -2.56
CA TYR A 21 -8.20 -7.94 -3.99
C TYR A 21 -9.27 -7.12 -4.72
N PRO A 22 -8.93 -6.33 -5.72
CA PRO A 22 -9.91 -5.55 -6.48
C PRO A 22 -10.96 -6.43 -7.14
N ASP A 23 -12.19 -5.97 -7.15
CA ASP A 23 -13.31 -6.52 -7.92
C ASP A 23 -14.11 -5.39 -8.59
N ASP A 24 -15.06 -5.73 -9.44
CA ASP A 24 -15.87 -4.77 -10.19
C ASP A 24 -16.66 -3.81 -9.28
N GLN A 25 -16.96 -4.21 -8.05
CA GLN A 25 -17.69 -3.39 -7.08
C GLN A 25 -16.76 -2.55 -6.18
N ASN A 26 -15.49 -2.97 -6.05
CA ASN A 26 -14.48 -2.32 -5.20
C ASN A 26 -13.13 -2.28 -5.93
N PRO A 27 -13.00 -1.48 -6.98
CA PRO A 27 -11.82 -1.46 -7.85
C PRO A 27 -10.56 -0.90 -7.17
N ASP A 28 -10.71 -0.28 -6.00
CA ASP A 28 -9.64 0.31 -5.18
C ASP A 28 -9.23 -0.57 -3.98
N PHE A 29 -9.89 -1.74 -3.80
CA PHE A 29 -9.69 -2.57 -2.61
C PHE A 29 -8.58 -3.60 -2.79
N GLY A 30 -7.40 -3.36 -2.20
CA GLY A 30 -6.26 -4.29 -2.24
C GLY A 30 -5.45 -4.19 -3.53
N THR A 31 -5.42 -3.03 -4.18
CA THR A 31 -4.66 -2.75 -5.41
C THR A 31 -3.19 -3.10 -5.27
N PHE A 32 -2.56 -2.86 -4.12
CA PHE A 32 -1.15 -3.19 -3.88
C PHE A 32 -0.87 -4.71 -3.91
N VAL A 33 -1.85 -5.57 -3.55
CA VAL A 33 -1.72 -7.03 -3.71
C VAL A 33 -1.82 -7.40 -5.20
N GLN A 34 -2.75 -6.78 -5.93
CA GLN A 34 -2.88 -6.97 -7.37
C GLN A 34 -1.60 -6.55 -8.09
N GLU A 35 -1.08 -5.38 -7.79
CA GLU A 35 0.17 -4.87 -8.39
C GLU A 35 1.35 -5.80 -8.14
N GLN A 36 1.47 -6.35 -6.92
CA GLN A 36 2.49 -7.34 -6.61
C GLN A 36 2.30 -8.62 -7.42
N VAL A 37 1.08 -9.14 -7.53
CA VAL A 37 0.76 -10.33 -8.35
C VAL A 37 1.10 -10.08 -9.82
N GLU A 38 0.72 -8.94 -10.37
CA GLU A 38 1.01 -8.59 -11.76
C GLU A 38 2.51 -8.38 -11.99
N GLY A 39 3.19 -7.79 -11.02
CA GLY A 39 4.65 -7.68 -11.02
C GLY A 39 5.35 -9.04 -11.06
N LEU A 40 4.88 -10.02 -10.27
CA LEU A 40 5.39 -11.39 -10.29
C LEU A 40 5.09 -12.08 -11.63
N ARG A 41 3.89 -11.93 -12.17
CA ARG A 41 3.52 -12.45 -13.49
C ARG A 41 4.37 -11.84 -14.61
N ALA A 42 4.66 -10.56 -14.54
CA ALA A 42 5.54 -9.88 -15.48
C ALA A 42 6.99 -10.39 -15.44
N ARG A 43 7.40 -11.04 -14.33
CA ARG A 43 8.68 -11.75 -14.18
C ARG A 43 8.61 -13.21 -14.67
N GLY A 44 7.48 -13.63 -15.22
CA GLY A 44 7.28 -14.96 -15.80
C GLY A 44 6.78 -16.01 -14.81
N LEU A 45 6.39 -15.64 -13.57
CA LEU A 45 5.84 -16.62 -12.63
C LEU A 45 4.40 -16.93 -12.95
N PRO A 46 4.00 -18.21 -13.01
CA PRO A 46 2.59 -18.60 -12.96
C PRO A 46 2.04 -18.36 -11.54
N VAL A 47 1.17 -17.34 -11.41
CA VAL A 47 0.56 -16.94 -10.14
C VAL A 47 -0.95 -17.08 -10.22
N ASP A 48 -1.50 -17.94 -9.37
CA ASP A 48 -2.95 -18.04 -9.14
C ASP A 48 -3.32 -17.23 -7.88
N VAL A 49 -4.56 -16.71 -7.86
CA VAL A 49 -5.05 -15.90 -6.73
C VAL A 49 -6.35 -16.49 -6.20
N ILE A 50 -6.43 -16.68 -4.89
CA ILE A 50 -7.66 -17.00 -4.18
C ILE A 50 -7.99 -15.90 -3.19
N VAL A 51 -9.18 -15.32 -3.35
CA VAL A 51 -9.72 -14.37 -2.37
C VAL A 51 -10.50 -15.16 -1.33
N VAL A 52 -10.01 -15.12 -0.08
CA VAL A 52 -10.64 -15.77 1.07
C VAL A 52 -11.23 -14.71 1.99
N GLY A 53 -12.53 -14.79 2.26
CA GLY A 53 -13.22 -13.78 3.01
C GLY A 53 -13.63 -12.58 2.15
N GLY A 54 -14.39 -11.70 2.72
CA GLY A 54 -14.86 -10.49 2.08
C GLY A 54 -15.51 -9.56 3.10
N LYS A 55 -15.75 -8.31 2.73
CA LYS A 55 -16.34 -7.27 3.61
C LYS A 55 -17.72 -7.63 4.18
N ARG A 56 -18.43 -8.62 3.63
CA ARG A 56 -19.87 -8.79 3.81
C ARG A 56 -20.31 -9.91 4.76
N ASP A 57 -19.49 -11.00 4.94
CA ASP A 57 -19.97 -12.12 5.73
C ASP A 57 -18.83 -13.01 6.26
N LYS A 58 -18.98 -13.48 7.52
CA LYS A 58 -18.05 -14.43 8.17
C LYS A 58 -18.02 -15.78 7.45
N TRP A 59 -19.13 -16.18 6.80
CA TRP A 59 -19.25 -17.43 6.04
C TRP A 59 -18.36 -17.44 4.78
N SER A 60 -18.00 -16.27 4.27
CA SER A 60 -17.10 -16.13 3.12
C SER A 60 -15.71 -16.72 3.37
N TYR A 61 -15.24 -16.77 4.63
CA TYR A 61 -13.99 -17.46 4.97
C TYR A 61 -14.08 -18.97 4.86
N ILE A 62 -15.24 -19.56 5.20
CA ILE A 62 -15.48 -21.01 5.06
C ILE A 62 -15.50 -21.40 3.58
N ASP A 63 -16.19 -20.61 2.76
CA ASP A 63 -16.21 -20.85 1.31
C ASP A 63 -14.82 -20.61 0.70
N GLY A 64 -14.11 -19.58 1.13
CA GLY A 64 -12.72 -19.32 0.76
C GLY A 64 -11.81 -20.50 1.10
N ALA A 65 -11.94 -21.04 2.33
CA ALA A 65 -11.19 -22.24 2.74
C ALA A 65 -11.53 -23.47 1.89
N ARG A 66 -12.81 -23.67 1.54
CA ARG A 66 -13.22 -24.78 0.64
C ARG A 66 -12.62 -24.62 -0.76
N ARG A 67 -12.63 -23.40 -1.30
CA ARG A 67 -11.99 -23.10 -2.60
C ARG A 67 -10.49 -23.33 -2.54
N PHE A 68 -9.82 -22.88 -1.47
CA PHE A 68 -8.41 -23.11 -1.23
C PHE A 68 -8.08 -24.62 -1.23
N TRP A 69 -8.83 -25.43 -0.45
CA TRP A 69 -8.64 -26.89 -0.41
C TRP A 69 -8.90 -27.59 -1.74
N ARG A 70 -9.87 -27.12 -2.51
CA ARG A 70 -10.12 -27.66 -3.86
C ARG A 70 -8.93 -27.34 -4.77
N GLN A 71 -8.45 -26.12 -4.74
CA GLN A 71 -7.38 -25.64 -5.60
C GLN A 71 -6.06 -26.41 -5.36
N ILE A 72 -5.63 -26.55 -4.12
CA ILE A 72 -4.38 -27.26 -3.79
C ILE A 72 -4.45 -28.78 -4.04
N ARG A 73 -5.64 -29.35 -4.18
CA ARG A 73 -5.82 -30.76 -4.59
C ARG A 73 -5.81 -30.95 -6.10
N GLN A 74 -6.15 -29.92 -6.85
CA GLN A 74 -6.24 -29.97 -8.30
C GLN A 74 -4.97 -29.51 -8.99
N GLN A 75 -4.17 -28.68 -8.31
CA GLN A 75 -2.99 -28.07 -8.88
C GLN A 75 -1.85 -28.07 -7.85
N GLU A 76 -0.66 -28.48 -8.31
CA GLU A 76 0.57 -28.37 -7.50
C GLU A 76 1.08 -26.94 -7.48
N TYR A 77 1.54 -26.50 -6.31
CA TYR A 77 2.19 -25.21 -6.07
C TYR A 77 3.53 -25.41 -5.39
N ASP A 78 4.48 -24.55 -5.72
CA ASP A 78 5.81 -24.55 -5.13
C ASP A 78 5.91 -23.60 -3.92
N VAL A 79 5.08 -22.54 -3.90
CA VAL A 79 4.98 -21.56 -2.81
C VAL A 79 3.53 -21.13 -2.63
N ILE A 80 3.10 -20.98 -1.38
CA ILE A 80 1.86 -20.29 -1.02
C ILE A 80 2.23 -18.97 -0.36
N HIS A 81 1.70 -17.86 -0.87
CA HIS A 81 1.89 -16.54 -0.28
C HIS A 81 0.56 -15.97 0.23
N ALA A 82 0.41 -15.90 1.54
CA ALA A 82 -0.78 -15.38 2.19
C ALA A 82 -0.59 -13.90 2.56
N HIS A 83 -1.55 -13.06 2.20
CA HIS A 83 -1.63 -11.67 2.62
C HIS A 83 -2.67 -11.55 3.75
N TYR A 84 -2.27 -10.93 4.85
CA TYR A 84 -3.02 -10.80 6.11
C TYR A 84 -3.19 -12.10 6.90
N VAL A 85 -3.39 -11.93 8.21
CA VAL A 85 -3.42 -13.03 9.18
C VAL A 85 -4.50 -14.07 8.88
N PHE A 86 -5.71 -13.66 8.50
CA PHE A 86 -6.80 -14.61 8.24
C PHE A 86 -6.54 -15.47 7.01
N SER A 87 -5.97 -14.89 5.96
CA SER A 87 -5.51 -15.63 4.79
C SER A 87 -4.38 -16.60 5.15
N GLY A 88 -3.47 -16.17 6.03
CA GLY A 88 -2.41 -17.00 6.56
C GLY A 88 -2.92 -18.20 7.35
N VAL A 89 -3.96 -18.01 8.18
CA VAL A 89 -4.62 -19.11 8.91
C VAL A 89 -5.22 -20.13 7.94
N VAL A 90 -5.93 -19.66 6.89
CA VAL A 90 -6.47 -20.57 5.86
C VAL A 90 -5.36 -21.31 5.12
N ALA A 91 -4.31 -20.59 4.72
CA ALA A 91 -3.18 -21.17 4.00
C ALA A 91 -2.41 -22.20 4.86
N ARG A 92 -2.35 -22.00 6.18
CA ARG A 92 -1.65 -22.90 7.10
C ARG A 92 -2.38 -24.22 7.36
N LEU A 93 -3.63 -24.37 6.94
CA LEU A 93 -4.32 -25.64 7.02
C LEU A 93 -3.64 -26.76 6.22
N GLN A 94 -2.78 -26.44 5.24
CA GLN A 94 -1.87 -27.39 4.57
C GLN A 94 -0.45 -27.29 5.15
N ARG A 95 0.39 -28.32 4.94
CA ARG A 95 1.77 -28.41 5.45
C ARG A 95 2.81 -28.87 4.43
N GLY A 96 2.36 -29.21 3.22
CA GLY A 96 3.24 -29.79 2.19
C GLY A 96 3.87 -28.76 1.27
N VAL A 97 3.41 -27.49 1.30
CA VAL A 97 3.93 -26.41 0.45
C VAL A 97 4.45 -25.29 1.34
N PRO A 98 5.65 -24.74 1.08
CA PRO A 98 6.20 -23.60 1.80
C PRO A 98 5.24 -22.42 1.84
N LEU A 99 5.13 -21.77 3.01
CA LEU A 99 4.20 -20.68 3.29
C LEU A 99 4.95 -19.39 3.61
N VAL A 100 4.72 -18.36 2.80
CA VAL A 100 5.06 -16.96 3.11
C VAL A 100 3.83 -16.27 3.66
N VAL A 101 3.97 -15.48 4.73
CA VAL A 101 2.88 -14.64 5.26
C VAL A 101 3.31 -13.18 5.28
N SER A 102 2.56 -12.32 4.59
CA SER A 102 2.76 -10.88 4.58
C SER A 102 1.75 -10.17 5.49
N PHE A 103 2.26 -9.43 6.47
CA PHE A 103 1.47 -8.55 7.33
C PHE A 103 1.61 -7.11 6.87
N HIS A 104 0.49 -6.44 6.53
CA HIS A 104 0.49 -5.14 5.86
C HIS A 104 0.02 -3.97 6.72
N GLY A 105 -0.81 -4.20 7.72
CA GLY A 105 -1.49 -3.14 8.43
C GLY A 105 -1.07 -3.00 9.90
N ALA A 106 -0.97 -1.75 10.39
CA ALA A 106 -0.79 -1.49 11.82
C ALA A 106 -1.95 -2.06 12.65
N ALA A 107 -3.18 -2.06 12.11
CA ALA A 107 -4.35 -2.66 12.77
C ALA A 107 -4.19 -4.17 12.99
N GLU A 108 -3.37 -4.86 12.19
CA GLU A 108 -3.06 -6.28 12.40
C GLU A 108 -2.16 -6.52 13.61
N MET A 109 -1.41 -5.51 14.08
CA MET A 109 -0.45 -5.68 15.19
C MET A 109 -1.06 -5.44 16.57
N VAL A 110 -2.33 -4.98 16.66
CA VAL A 110 -2.96 -4.62 17.93
C VAL A 110 -4.10 -5.56 18.32
N GLY A 111 -4.39 -5.60 19.62
CA GLY A 111 -5.51 -6.39 20.19
C GLY A 111 -5.40 -7.90 19.91
N TRP A 112 -6.54 -8.56 19.77
CA TRP A 112 -6.62 -9.99 19.53
C TRP A 112 -6.10 -10.41 18.16
N VAL A 113 -6.18 -9.52 17.15
CA VAL A 113 -5.62 -9.76 15.83
C VAL A 113 -4.11 -9.80 15.91
N GLY A 114 -3.47 -8.86 16.61
CA GLY A 114 -2.02 -8.88 16.82
C GLY A 114 -1.53 -10.10 17.60
N TRP A 115 -2.33 -10.59 18.55
CA TRP A 115 -2.05 -11.87 19.20
C TRP A 115 -2.08 -13.03 18.20
N LEU A 116 -3.07 -13.06 17.30
CA LEU A 116 -3.18 -14.08 16.26
C LEU A 116 -2.01 -14.00 15.25
N CYS A 117 -1.58 -12.79 14.90
CA CYS A 117 -0.39 -12.61 14.04
C CYS A 117 0.86 -13.22 14.69
N ARG A 118 1.10 -12.92 15.97
CA ARG A 118 2.23 -13.50 16.73
C ARG A 118 2.13 -15.01 16.88
N LEU A 119 0.92 -15.57 16.97
CA LEU A 119 0.69 -17.01 17.01
C LEU A 119 0.94 -17.67 15.65
N LEU A 120 0.55 -17.03 14.55
CA LEU A 120 0.71 -17.55 13.19
C LEU A 120 2.15 -17.43 12.69
N ALA A 121 2.83 -16.34 13.02
CA ALA A 121 4.16 -16.05 12.48
C ALA A 121 5.19 -17.18 12.61
N PRO A 122 5.33 -17.90 13.76
CA PRO A 122 6.26 -19.03 13.89
C PRO A 122 5.89 -20.24 13.00
N TRP A 123 4.68 -20.26 12.46
CA TRP A 123 4.18 -21.38 11.65
C TRP A 123 4.33 -21.12 10.15
N ALA A 124 4.73 -19.91 9.76
CA ALA A 124 5.11 -19.58 8.39
C ALA A 124 6.61 -19.89 8.17
N ASP A 125 6.96 -20.36 6.98
CA ASP A 125 8.35 -20.59 6.60
C ASP A 125 9.11 -19.28 6.47
N GLU A 126 8.46 -18.27 5.86
CA GLU A 126 8.97 -16.90 5.81
C GLU A 126 7.86 -15.89 6.13
N VAL A 127 8.25 -14.78 6.71
CA VAL A 127 7.33 -13.70 7.07
C VAL A 127 7.81 -12.37 6.51
N THR A 128 6.89 -11.59 5.94
CA THR A 128 7.18 -10.21 5.57
C THR A 128 6.33 -9.23 6.36
N VAL A 129 6.89 -8.07 6.62
CA VAL A 129 6.24 -6.92 7.26
C VAL A 129 6.56 -5.66 6.48
N THR A 130 5.74 -4.63 6.60
CA THR A 130 5.91 -3.41 5.81
C THR A 130 6.89 -2.41 6.41
N SER A 131 7.25 -2.54 7.69
CA SER A 131 8.14 -1.60 8.38
C SER A 131 8.91 -2.23 9.52
N ALA A 132 9.97 -1.57 9.97
CA ALA A 132 10.74 -1.95 11.15
C ALA A 132 9.90 -1.88 12.45
N VAL A 133 8.89 -1.01 12.49
CA VAL A 133 7.94 -0.94 13.61
C VAL A 133 7.14 -2.22 13.68
N HIS A 134 6.53 -2.64 12.57
CA HIS A 134 5.77 -3.90 12.50
C HIS A 134 6.63 -5.13 12.83
N LYS A 135 7.90 -5.14 12.39
CA LYS A 135 8.83 -6.21 12.73
C LYS A 135 9.03 -6.36 14.24
N ARG A 136 9.20 -5.23 14.95
CA ARG A 136 9.32 -5.21 16.41
C ARG A 136 8.03 -5.64 17.10
N GLU A 137 6.88 -5.14 16.64
CA GLU A 137 5.55 -5.45 17.21
C GLU A 137 5.17 -6.92 17.02
N LEU A 138 5.55 -7.51 15.88
CA LEU A 138 5.36 -8.94 15.62
C LEU A 138 6.26 -9.80 16.51
N GLY A 139 7.44 -9.29 16.90
CA GLY A 139 8.41 -10.01 17.73
C GLY A 139 9.23 -11.06 16.96
N ARG A 140 9.17 -11.08 15.62
CA ARG A 140 9.90 -12.03 14.78
C ARG A 140 11.12 -11.34 14.14
N GLN A 141 12.32 -11.65 14.66
CA GLN A 141 13.56 -10.95 14.27
C GLN A 141 14.08 -11.30 12.87
N ASP A 142 13.72 -12.45 12.32
CA ASP A 142 14.04 -12.91 10.96
C ASP A 142 13.02 -12.45 9.91
N ALA A 143 11.90 -11.78 10.30
CA ALA A 143 10.94 -11.26 9.35
C ALA A 143 11.58 -10.26 8.38
N HIS A 144 11.27 -10.40 7.09
CA HIS A 144 11.74 -9.50 6.04
C HIS A 144 10.94 -8.20 6.03
N ILE A 145 11.62 -7.06 5.87
CA ILE A 145 10.94 -5.78 5.69
C ILE A 145 10.75 -5.57 4.19
N VAL A 146 9.51 -5.73 3.74
CA VAL A 146 9.09 -5.52 2.34
C VAL A 146 7.95 -4.50 2.33
N PRO A 147 8.26 -3.21 2.20
CA PRO A 147 7.24 -2.16 2.09
C PRO A 147 6.38 -2.34 0.83
N CYS A 148 5.14 -1.85 0.84
CA CYS A 148 4.36 -1.78 -0.39
C CYS A 148 5.10 -0.91 -1.41
N GLY A 149 5.27 -1.39 -2.62
CA GLY A 149 5.89 -0.66 -3.72
C GLY A 149 4.95 0.37 -4.36
N VAL A 150 5.49 1.21 -5.24
CA VAL A 150 4.71 2.13 -6.07
C VAL A 150 5.06 1.92 -7.55
N ASP A 151 4.03 1.86 -8.41
CA ASP A 151 4.25 1.77 -9.86
C ASP A 151 4.69 3.14 -10.42
N LEU A 152 5.99 3.28 -10.65
CA LEU A 152 6.57 4.50 -11.22
C LEU A 152 6.23 4.72 -12.70
N ARG A 153 5.65 3.74 -13.38
CA ARG A 153 5.15 3.88 -14.77
C ARG A 153 3.75 4.46 -14.80
N LEU A 154 2.95 4.16 -13.79
CA LEU A 154 1.60 4.70 -13.60
C LEU A 154 1.66 6.10 -12.97
N PHE A 155 2.39 6.25 -11.86
CA PHE A 155 2.52 7.50 -11.13
C PHE A 155 3.68 8.33 -11.69
N VAL A 156 3.38 9.13 -12.70
CA VAL A 156 4.36 9.97 -13.42
C VAL A 156 4.03 11.45 -13.21
N PRO A 157 5.04 12.31 -12.97
CA PRO A 157 4.84 13.75 -12.95
C PRO A 157 4.27 14.27 -14.27
N MET A 158 3.26 15.13 -14.17
CA MET A 158 2.61 15.82 -15.29
C MET A 158 2.50 17.31 -14.95
N LEU A 159 2.43 18.17 -15.95
CA LEU A 159 2.17 19.57 -15.74
C LEU A 159 0.77 19.76 -15.09
N ARG A 160 0.72 20.55 -14.02
CA ARG A 160 -0.50 20.79 -13.24
C ARG A 160 -1.65 21.28 -14.11
N ASP A 161 -1.37 22.24 -14.97
CA ASP A 161 -2.38 22.84 -15.85
C ASP A 161 -2.94 21.83 -16.87
N GLU A 162 -2.11 20.90 -17.32
CA GLU A 162 -2.56 19.81 -18.18
C GLU A 162 -3.47 18.84 -17.41
N ALA A 163 -3.09 18.47 -16.19
CA ALA A 163 -3.89 17.59 -15.34
C ALA A 163 -5.26 18.26 -15.01
N ARG A 164 -5.25 19.55 -14.68
CA ARG A 164 -6.48 20.33 -14.44
C ARG A 164 -7.39 20.39 -15.65
N ARG A 165 -6.83 20.67 -16.84
CA ARG A 165 -7.62 20.65 -18.09
C ARG A 165 -8.28 19.29 -18.35
N ARG A 166 -7.54 18.18 -18.11
CA ARG A 166 -8.10 16.81 -18.28
C ARG A 166 -9.22 16.50 -17.30
N LEU A 167 -9.23 17.14 -16.11
CA LEU A 167 -10.30 17.02 -15.12
C LEU A 167 -11.43 18.04 -15.33
N GLY A 168 -11.28 18.99 -16.26
CA GLY A 168 -12.23 20.10 -16.44
C GLY A 168 -12.20 21.10 -15.28
N TRP A 169 -11.07 21.21 -14.57
CA TRP A 169 -10.95 22.10 -13.42
C TRP A 169 -10.35 23.45 -13.80
N PRO A 170 -10.89 24.57 -13.24
CA PRO A 170 -10.29 25.89 -13.41
C PRO A 170 -8.96 25.96 -12.65
N ASP A 171 -8.09 26.89 -13.09
CA ASP A 171 -6.74 27.06 -12.48
C ASP A 171 -6.69 28.15 -11.40
N ASP A 172 -7.83 28.57 -10.91
CA ASP A 172 -8.00 29.71 -10.01
C ASP A 172 -7.89 29.36 -8.51
N ARG A 173 -7.72 28.08 -8.16
CA ARG A 173 -7.72 27.59 -6.77
C ARG A 173 -6.50 26.76 -6.42
N ARG A 174 -6.10 26.82 -5.16
CA ARG A 174 -5.16 25.92 -4.55
C ARG A 174 -5.88 24.70 -3.99
N ARG A 175 -5.40 23.50 -4.29
CA ARG A 175 -6.11 22.25 -3.97
C ARG A 175 -5.33 21.36 -3.05
N VAL A 176 -5.94 21.06 -1.90
CA VAL A 176 -5.48 20.05 -0.93
C VAL A 176 -6.16 18.74 -1.30
N LEU A 177 -5.41 17.67 -1.50
CA LEU A 177 -5.90 16.37 -1.93
C LEU A 177 -5.95 15.38 -0.75
N PHE A 178 -7.10 14.76 -0.55
CA PHE A 178 -7.25 13.51 0.20
C PHE A 178 -7.58 12.38 -0.78
N VAL A 179 -6.89 11.24 -0.65
CA VAL A 179 -7.14 10.03 -1.46
C VAL A 179 -7.48 8.87 -0.53
N GLY A 180 -8.59 8.20 -0.79
CA GLY A 180 -8.99 6.99 -0.10
C GLY A 180 -10.47 6.96 0.30
N ILE A 181 -10.88 5.84 0.90
CA ILE A 181 -12.23 5.68 1.42
C ILE A 181 -12.34 6.42 2.75
N PRO A 182 -13.30 7.34 2.92
CA PRO A 182 -13.52 8.04 4.18
C PRO A 182 -13.99 7.07 5.27
N ARG A 183 -13.07 6.65 6.12
CA ARG A 183 -13.35 5.84 7.32
C ARG A 183 -12.91 6.62 8.55
N PRO A 184 -13.45 6.34 9.75
CA PRO A 184 -13.09 7.06 10.97
C PRO A 184 -11.59 7.13 11.21
N GLU A 185 -10.87 6.03 10.98
CA GLU A 185 -9.41 5.95 11.16
C GLU A 185 -8.60 6.80 10.16
N LYS A 186 -9.20 7.27 9.07
CA LYS A 186 -8.56 8.19 8.11
C LYS A 186 -8.64 9.66 8.53
N ARG A 187 -9.44 9.95 9.57
CA ARG A 187 -9.56 11.26 10.20
C ARG A 187 -9.83 12.39 9.19
N LEU A 188 -10.77 12.15 8.25
CA LEU A 188 -11.19 13.20 7.32
C LEU A 188 -11.77 14.43 8.03
N ASP A 189 -12.37 14.23 9.22
CA ASP A 189 -12.83 15.28 10.12
C ASP A 189 -11.70 16.28 10.47
N LEU A 190 -10.52 15.75 10.79
CA LEU A 190 -9.36 16.55 11.14
C LEU A 190 -8.83 17.32 9.93
N ILE A 191 -8.80 16.69 8.74
CA ILE A 191 -8.40 17.33 7.49
C ILE A 191 -9.35 18.49 7.15
N GLN A 192 -10.66 18.26 7.23
CA GLN A 192 -11.67 19.29 6.98
C GLN A 192 -11.53 20.48 7.94
N ALA A 193 -11.32 20.21 9.23
CA ALA A 193 -11.07 21.26 10.21
C ALA A 193 -9.78 22.06 9.92
N ALA A 194 -8.71 21.39 9.49
CA ALA A 194 -7.45 22.05 9.14
C ALA A 194 -7.63 22.94 7.88
N VAL A 195 -8.29 22.43 6.84
CA VAL A 195 -8.55 23.19 5.62
C VAL A 195 -9.48 24.39 5.92
N ALA A 196 -10.53 24.22 6.72
CA ALA A 196 -11.40 25.32 7.12
C ALA A 196 -10.64 26.42 7.87
N ARG A 197 -9.69 26.06 8.74
CA ARG A 197 -8.80 27.06 9.39
C ARG A 197 -7.94 27.81 8.37
N LEU A 198 -7.35 27.09 7.41
CA LEU A 198 -6.53 27.69 6.37
C LEU A 198 -7.33 28.65 5.48
N GLN A 199 -8.58 28.33 5.18
CA GLN A 199 -9.47 29.17 4.40
C GLN A 199 -9.78 30.55 5.02
N HIS A 200 -9.61 30.72 6.33
CA HIS A 200 -9.73 32.05 6.96
C HIS A 200 -8.63 33.01 6.50
N THR A 201 -7.45 32.51 6.19
CA THR A 201 -6.31 33.31 5.69
C THR A 201 -6.12 33.20 4.18
N GLU A 202 -6.52 32.09 3.60
CA GLU A 202 -6.40 31.76 2.17
C GLU A 202 -7.75 31.26 1.61
N PRO A 203 -8.72 32.13 1.33
CA PRO A 203 -10.10 31.73 0.90
C PRO A 203 -10.15 30.92 -0.40
N GLY A 204 -9.09 31.00 -1.24
CA GLY A 204 -8.97 30.25 -2.49
C GLY A 204 -8.54 28.77 -2.34
N VAL A 205 -8.36 28.26 -1.11
CA VAL A 205 -8.01 26.87 -0.87
C VAL A 205 -9.25 25.97 -0.92
N GLU A 206 -9.15 24.85 -1.63
CA GLU A 206 -10.20 23.85 -1.78
C GLU A 206 -9.71 22.45 -1.34
N LEU A 207 -10.57 21.73 -0.61
CA LEU A 207 -10.31 20.30 -0.30
C LEU A 207 -10.91 19.42 -1.39
N VAL A 208 -10.07 18.63 -2.04
CA VAL A 208 -10.46 17.60 -3.00
C VAL A 208 -10.45 16.25 -2.34
N ILE A 209 -11.58 15.55 -2.36
CA ILE A 209 -11.74 14.20 -1.81
C ILE A 209 -11.85 13.21 -2.97
N ALA A 210 -10.75 12.53 -3.29
CA ALA A 210 -10.71 11.48 -4.30
C ALA A 210 -11.05 10.12 -3.65
N THR A 211 -12.34 9.80 -3.64
CA THR A 211 -12.87 8.51 -3.16
C THR A 211 -13.60 7.79 -4.28
N GLY A 212 -13.54 6.43 -4.29
CA GLY A 212 -14.21 5.61 -5.31
C GLY A 212 -13.69 5.85 -6.74
N GLN A 213 -12.50 6.42 -6.88
CA GLN A 213 -11.86 6.61 -8.18
C GLN A 213 -11.07 5.36 -8.57
N ALA A 214 -11.15 4.97 -9.84
CA ALA A 214 -10.30 3.91 -10.35
C ALA A 214 -8.82 4.28 -10.16
N HIS A 215 -8.00 3.31 -9.73
CA HIS A 215 -6.61 3.54 -9.32
C HIS A 215 -5.78 4.25 -10.41
N HIS A 216 -5.97 3.87 -11.68
CA HIS A 216 -5.29 4.51 -12.83
C HIS A 216 -5.63 6.00 -13.03
N ARG A 217 -6.67 6.52 -12.37
CA ARG A 217 -7.04 7.95 -12.42
C ARG A 217 -6.39 8.76 -11.30
N ILE A 218 -5.92 8.12 -10.22
CA ILE A 218 -5.34 8.81 -9.07
C ILE A 218 -4.13 9.68 -9.45
N PRO A 219 -3.21 9.27 -10.35
CA PRO A 219 -2.13 10.14 -10.81
C PRO A 219 -2.61 11.49 -11.37
N LEU A 220 -3.78 11.51 -12.01
CA LEU A 220 -4.34 12.74 -12.55
C LEU A 220 -4.73 13.73 -11.44
N PHE A 221 -5.35 13.24 -10.35
CA PHE A 221 -5.66 14.05 -9.17
C PHE A 221 -4.40 14.55 -8.48
N MET A 222 -3.39 13.68 -8.32
CA MET A 222 -2.11 14.06 -7.72
C MET A 222 -1.38 15.14 -8.51
N ASN A 223 -1.45 15.08 -9.83
CA ASN A 223 -0.84 16.10 -10.68
C ASN A 223 -1.65 17.40 -10.74
N ALA A 224 -2.98 17.36 -10.56
CA ALA A 224 -3.86 18.53 -10.60
C ALA A 224 -3.87 19.32 -9.27
N CYS A 225 -3.59 18.66 -8.14
CA CYS A 225 -3.58 19.27 -6.81
C CYS A 225 -2.21 19.83 -6.42
N ASP A 226 -2.19 20.65 -5.38
CA ASP A 226 -1.00 21.38 -4.92
C ASP A 226 -0.32 20.70 -3.73
N VAL A 227 -1.06 19.95 -2.90
CA VAL A 227 -0.54 19.20 -1.76
C VAL A 227 -1.42 17.99 -1.44
N LEU A 228 -0.80 16.85 -1.09
CA LEU A 228 -1.49 15.70 -0.49
C LEU A 228 -1.54 15.87 1.03
N VAL A 229 -2.66 15.48 1.65
CA VAL A 229 -2.79 15.42 3.11
C VAL A 229 -3.16 14.01 3.59
N LEU A 230 -2.50 13.54 4.66
CA LEU A 230 -2.80 12.29 5.35
C LEU A 230 -2.89 12.52 6.86
N ALA A 231 -4.01 12.11 7.49
CA ALA A 231 -4.26 12.32 8.92
C ALA A 231 -4.56 11.01 9.67
N SER A 232 -4.33 9.87 9.05
CA SER A 232 -4.73 8.55 9.55
C SER A 232 -4.23 8.28 10.97
N ASP A 233 -5.06 7.64 11.79
CA ASP A 233 -4.68 7.20 13.13
C ASP A 233 -3.70 6.02 13.08
N GLN A 234 -3.83 5.16 12.07
CA GLN A 234 -3.02 3.96 11.91
C GLN A 234 -2.78 3.67 10.43
N GLU A 235 -1.54 3.40 10.08
CA GLU A 235 -1.09 2.91 8.76
C GLU A 235 0.08 1.95 8.94
N GLY A 236 0.27 1.06 7.98
CA GLY A 236 1.48 0.23 7.92
C GLY A 236 2.59 0.90 7.11
N SER A 237 2.30 1.09 5.84
CA SER A 237 3.18 1.70 4.86
C SER A 237 2.29 2.32 3.78
N PRO A 238 1.74 3.53 4.01
CA PRO A 238 0.67 4.08 3.19
C PRO A 238 1.15 4.33 1.75
N VAL A 239 0.54 3.60 0.81
CA VAL A 239 0.90 3.64 -0.61
C VAL A 239 0.68 5.03 -1.18
N VAL A 240 -0.37 5.72 -0.76
CA VAL A 240 -0.71 7.08 -1.22
C VAL A 240 0.41 8.10 -1.02
N ILE A 241 1.23 7.96 0.03
CA ILE A 241 2.42 8.82 0.24
C ILE A 241 3.46 8.56 -0.85
N LYS A 242 3.69 7.31 -1.20
CA LYS A 242 4.65 6.91 -2.23
C LYS A 242 4.20 7.33 -3.62
N GLU A 243 2.90 7.21 -3.88
CA GLU A 243 2.24 7.68 -5.10
C GLU A 243 2.39 9.20 -5.27
N ALA A 244 2.18 9.96 -4.19
CA ALA A 244 2.38 11.41 -4.19
C ALA A 244 3.86 11.77 -4.41
N MET A 245 4.78 11.09 -3.74
CA MET A 245 6.23 11.23 -3.98
C MET A 245 6.58 10.94 -5.45
N ALA A 246 6.02 9.88 -6.04
CA ALA A 246 6.24 9.52 -7.43
C ALA A 246 5.74 10.59 -8.41
N CYS A 247 4.68 11.31 -8.07
CA CYS A 247 4.15 12.46 -8.81
C CYS A 247 4.83 13.79 -8.43
N ASN A 248 5.83 13.78 -7.57
CA ASN A 248 6.48 14.98 -7.03
C ASN A 248 5.50 15.96 -6.35
N LEU A 249 4.39 15.47 -5.79
CA LEU A 249 3.40 16.28 -5.10
C LEU A 249 3.90 16.58 -3.67
N PRO A 250 3.86 17.85 -3.20
CA PRO A 250 4.06 18.19 -1.80
C PRO A 250 3.14 17.39 -0.87
N ILE A 251 3.61 17.08 0.33
CA ILE A 251 2.91 16.21 1.28
C ILE A 251 2.86 16.86 2.66
N VAL A 252 1.68 16.80 3.29
CA VAL A 252 1.52 17.04 4.73
C VAL A 252 0.90 15.79 5.35
N SER A 253 1.58 15.21 6.31
CA SER A 253 1.12 13.97 6.95
C SER A 253 1.41 13.97 8.44
N VAL A 254 0.55 13.31 9.20
CA VAL A 254 0.90 12.88 10.56
C VAL A 254 1.99 11.81 10.50
N ASP A 255 2.77 11.68 11.58
CA ASP A 255 3.75 10.60 11.70
C ASP A 255 3.03 9.28 11.96
N VAL A 256 2.89 8.47 10.92
CA VAL A 256 2.20 7.18 10.96
C VAL A 256 2.85 6.18 10.01
N GLY A 257 2.99 4.94 10.43
CA GLY A 257 3.65 3.89 9.65
C GLY A 257 5.12 4.22 9.34
N ASP A 258 5.45 4.24 8.06
CA ASP A 258 6.79 4.58 7.55
C ASP A 258 6.87 6.00 6.95
N VAL A 259 5.84 6.84 7.13
CA VAL A 259 5.73 8.15 6.46
C VAL A 259 6.96 9.02 6.68
N ALA A 260 7.38 9.24 7.93
CA ALA A 260 8.54 10.09 8.22
C ALA A 260 9.82 9.60 7.53
N GLN A 261 10.00 8.28 7.40
CA GLN A 261 11.15 7.68 6.71
C GLN A 261 11.04 7.81 5.18
N VAL A 262 9.82 7.70 4.64
CA VAL A 262 9.55 7.77 3.20
C VAL A 262 9.74 9.20 2.69
N ILE A 263 9.13 10.20 3.33
CA ILE A 263 9.27 11.59 2.90
C ILE A 263 10.64 12.18 3.26
N GLY A 264 11.28 11.69 4.34
CA GLY A 264 12.61 12.11 4.77
C GLY A 264 12.76 13.63 4.86
N SER A 265 13.84 14.16 4.26
CA SER A 265 14.12 15.60 4.16
C SER A 265 13.66 16.20 2.83
N THR A 266 12.70 15.59 2.12
CA THR A 266 12.21 16.10 0.84
C THR A 266 11.55 17.48 1.05
N GLU A 267 12.09 18.50 0.40
CA GLU A 267 11.53 19.85 0.47
C GLU A 267 10.09 19.90 -0.03
N GLY A 268 9.24 20.66 0.67
CA GLY A 268 7.80 20.72 0.39
C GLY A 268 6.98 19.59 1.05
N CYS A 269 7.65 18.64 1.75
CA CYS A 269 6.99 17.60 2.52
C CYS A 269 7.15 17.85 4.03
N PHE A 270 6.06 17.72 4.77
CA PHE A 270 6.03 18.05 6.20
C PHE A 270 5.34 16.97 7.02
N VAL A 271 5.96 16.61 8.15
CA VAL A 271 5.26 15.88 9.21
C VAL A 271 4.58 16.91 10.14
N CYS A 272 3.32 16.65 10.49
CA CYS A 272 2.55 17.48 11.39
C CYS A 272 2.05 16.68 12.61
N LYS A 273 1.67 17.42 13.65
CA LYS A 273 0.93 16.85 14.78
C LYS A 273 -0.48 16.47 14.36
N ARG A 274 -1.10 15.56 15.10
CA ARG A 274 -2.49 15.14 14.87
C ARG A 274 -3.47 16.15 15.50
N ASP A 275 -3.35 17.40 15.09
CA ASP A 275 -4.27 18.49 15.42
C ASP A 275 -4.49 19.41 14.20
N SER A 276 -5.64 20.07 14.15
CA SER A 276 -6.04 20.90 13.00
C SER A 276 -5.23 22.20 12.85
N GLU A 277 -4.64 22.69 13.91
CA GLU A 277 -3.87 23.94 13.90
C GLU A 277 -2.50 23.71 13.25
N ASP A 278 -1.74 22.72 13.74
CA ASP A 278 -0.43 22.39 13.17
C ASP A 278 -0.55 21.88 11.74
N MET A 279 -1.60 21.08 11.46
CA MET A 279 -1.88 20.61 10.11
C MET A 279 -2.18 21.78 9.16
N ALA A 280 -3.02 22.76 9.56
CA ALA A 280 -3.30 23.95 8.76
C ALA A 280 -2.03 24.76 8.50
N LYS A 281 -1.18 24.97 9.53
CA LYS A 281 0.10 25.64 9.41
C LYS A 281 1.02 24.94 8.39
N LYS A 282 1.13 23.60 8.46
CA LYS A 282 1.96 22.82 7.54
C LYS A 282 1.39 22.81 6.12
N LEU A 283 0.07 22.77 5.96
CA LEU A 283 -0.58 22.93 4.66
C LEU A 283 -0.27 24.29 4.05
N GLY A 284 -0.35 25.38 4.82
CA GLY A 284 0.06 26.70 4.37
C GLY A 284 1.51 26.75 3.89
N LEU A 285 2.45 26.12 4.64
CA LEU A 285 3.86 26.03 4.22
C LEU A 285 4.03 25.22 2.93
N ALA A 286 3.32 24.08 2.78
CA ALA A 286 3.39 23.27 1.57
C ALA A 286 2.79 24.00 0.35
N LEU A 287 1.71 24.77 0.54
CA LEU A 287 1.13 25.59 -0.52
C LEU A 287 2.02 26.78 -0.88
N ALA A 288 2.66 27.41 0.12
CA ALA A 288 3.61 28.50 -0.10
C ALA A 288 4.90 28.04 -0.81
N PHE A 289 5.30 26.76 -0.67
CA PHE A 289 6.40 26.16 -1.43
C PHE A 289 6.16 26.29 -2.95
N GLY A 290 4.92 26.15 -3.41
CA GLY A 290 4.44 26.61 -4.70
C GLY A 290 4.89 25.83 -5.94
N HIS A 291 5.79 24.85 -5.81
CA HIS A 291 6.29 24.04 -6.92
C HIS A 291 6.31 22.53 -6.60
N ARG A 292 6.71 21.70 -7.53
CA ARG A 292 6.82 20.24 -7.35
C ARG A 292 8.09 19.89 -6.58
N THR A 293 8.01 18.81 -5.78
CA THR A 293 9.13 18.29 -4.99
C THR A 293 10.09 17.46 -5.86
N GLN A 294 11.16 16.94 -5.25
CA GLN A 294 12.04 15.92 -5.84
C GLN A 294 11.72 14.52 -5.31
N GLY A 295 10.49 14.32 -4.83
CA GLY A 295 10.06 13.09 -4.18
C GLY A 295 10.25 11.83 -5.02
N ARG A 296 10.09 11.92 -6.36
CA ARG A 296 10.26 10.79 -7.26
C ARG A 296 11.66 10.17 -7.18
N GLN A 297 12.70 10.97 -7.07
CA GLN A 297 14.08 10.46 -6.94
C GLN A 297 14.27 9.71 -5.62
N VAL A 298 13.67 10.22 -4.54
CA VAL A 298 13.74 9.59 -3.21
C VAL A 298 13.00 8.25 -3.19
N ILE A 299 11.85 8.18 -3.89
CA ILE A 299 10.97 7.00 -3.84
C ILE A 299 11.40 5.87 -4.80
N GLU A 300 12.36 6.08 -5.69
CA GLU A 300 12.87 5.05 -6.61
C GLU A 300 13.33 3.76 -5.91
N ARG A 301 13.78 3.87 -4.67
CA ARG A 301 14.15 2.71 -3.84
C ARG A 301 12.96 1.81 -3.49
N LEU A 302 11.74 2.35 -3.53
CA LEU A 302 10.47 1.67 -3.26
C LEU A 302 9.64 1.48 -4.54
N ALA A 303 10.27 1.50 -5.72
CA ALA A 303 9.61 1.13 -6.97
C ALA A 303 9.03 -0.28 -6.86
N LEU A 304 7.85 -0.49 -7.45
CA LEU A 304 7.15 -1.78 -7.43
C LEU A 304 8.04 -2.93 -7.89
N GLU A 305 8.84 -2.70 -8.92
CA GLU A 305 9.76 -3.69 -9.45
C GLU A 305 10.78 -4.17 -8.40
N LYS A 306 11.28 -3.26 -7.55
CA LYS A 306 12.25 -3.62 -6.49
C LYS A 306 11.60 -4.40 -5.34
N THR A 307 10.35 -4.05 -5.00
CA THR A 307 9.62 -4.79 -3.97
C THR A 307 9.22 -6.18 -4.46
N VAL A 308 8.87 -6.31 -5.75
CA VAL A 308 8.63 -7.60 -6.40
C VAL A 308 9.92 -8.44 -6.41
N ASP A 309 11.07 -7.85 -6.72
CA ASP A 309 12.36 -8.55 -6.70
C ASP A 309 12.69 -9.07 -5.29
N ALA A 310 12.43 -8.27 -4.24
CA ALA A 310 12.63 -8.71 -2.86
C ALA A 310 11.71 -9.90 -2.48
N VAL A 311 10.47 -9.92 -2.98
CA VAL A 311 9.56 -11.06 -2.79
C VAL A 311 10.06 -12.31 -3.52
N LEU A 312 10.61 -12.14 -4.73
CA LEU A 312 11.20 -13.25 -5.48
C LEU A 312 12.39 -13.86 -4.76
N GLU A 313 13.28 -13.05 -4.18
CA GLU A 313 14.41 -13.52 -3.38
C GLU A 313 13.94 -14.37 -2.18
N ILE A 314 12.83 -13.98 -1.54
CA ILE A 314 12.22 -14.77 -0.46
C ILE A 314 11.69 -16.10 -1.01
N TYR A 315 11.01 -16.13 -2.15
CA TYR A 315 10.53 -17.40 -2.75
C TYR A 315 11.69 -18.32 -3.11
N GLU A 316 12.74 -17.80 -3.71
CA GLU A 316 13.94 -18.56 -4.05
C GLU A 316 14.59 -19.21 -2.82
N SER A 317 14.59 -18.51 -1.68
CA SER A 317 15.18 -19.01 -0.44
C SER A 317 14.47 -20.23 0.14
N ILE A 318 13.18 -20.42 -0.13
CA ILE A 318 12.36 -21.51 0.42
C ILE A 318 12.05 -22.60 -0.61
N TRP A 319 11.90 -22.24 -1.88
CA TRP A 319 11.59 -23.20 -2.94
C TRP A 319 12.76 -24.11 -3.30
N GLN A 320 14.01 -23.61 -3.20
CA GLN A 320 15.22 -24.39 -3.50
C GLN A 320 15.78 -25.15 -2.29
N LYS A 321 15.12 -25.09 -1.13
CA LYS A 321 15.52 -25.94 0.00
C LYS A 321 15.16 -27.39 -0.32
N PRO A 322 16.15 -28.33 -0.23
CA PRO A 322 15.96 -29.75 -0.48
C PRO A 322 14.96 -30.39 0.49
#